data_acd5d2a1d0949c68d641841ecad1f2ad
#
_entry.id   acd5d2a1d0949c68d641841ecad1f2ad
#
_cell.length_a   1.000
_cell.length_b   1.000
_cell.length_c   1.000
_cell.angle_alpha   90.00
_cell.angle_beta   90.00
_cell.angle_gamma   90.00
#
_symmetry.space_group_name_H-M   'P 1'
#
loop_
_entity.id
_entity.type
_entity.pdbx_description
1 polymer ?
#
loop_
_entity_poly.entity_id
_entity_poly.type
_entity_poly.pdbx_seq_one_letter_code
_entity_poly.pdbx_strand_id
1 'polypeptide(L)'
;MANIDPNTLKKFKDFGTPGVNFCMARLAESATLFVGNSDFKVHQFDAAAEKPVLKPIAEDGHNSYVTGAALAGSTLVTGGYDKQLIWWNTDNQSVVRKIAAHELWIRNVIASPDGSYVVSVADDMQAYLWSVADGKKIRTLSGHDEQTPHGYPSMLYAVAISADGKFIATGDKVGRVIIWEAESGKQVGGVETPVMYTWDPKARRHSIGGIRSLAFSADGKQIAVGGIGKIGNIDHLGGPHRIEVFDWQNKERKHEIENDNFKGLVEQLQFSPDGKWLAAAGGDHGGFVSFYNMEDGKEIKAEKAPMHVHEMSFSEDYRTLYTVGHGKIAVWELQGELEPLVAPRV
;
A
#
# COMPACT_ATOMS: atom_id res chain seq x y z
N MET A 1 -22.23 -1.70 -9.39
CA MET A 1 -20.93 -2.39 -9.35
C MET A 1 -21.21 -3.87 -9.18
N ALA A 2 -20.43 -4.76 -9.81
CA ALA A 2 -20.62 -6.20 -9.62
C ALA A 2 -20.41 -6.55 -8.13
N ASN A 3 -21.31 -7.36 -7.58
CA ASN A 3 -21.14 -7.90 -6.22
C ASN A 3 -20.06 -9.01 -6.29
N ILE A 4 -18.82 -8.66 -5.98
CA ILE A 4 -17.68 -9.59 -6.03
C ILE A 4 -17.73 -10.49 -4.80
N ASP A 5 -17.63 -11.81 -5.02
CA ASP A 5 -17.54 -12.81 -3.95
C ASP A 5 -16.07 -13.17 -3.66
N PRO A 6 -15.51 -12.73 -2.53
CA PRO A 6 -14.14 -13.07 -2.13
C PRO A 6 -13.86 -14.58 -1.99
N ASN A 7 -14.88 -15.41 -1.72
CA ASN A 7 -14.73 -16.87 -1.64
C ASN A 7 -14.23 -17.49 -2.94
N THR A 8 -14.42 -16.81 -4.07
CA THR A 8 -14.03 -17.28 -5.39
C THR A 8 -12.59 -16.96 -5.75
N LEU A 9 -11.83 -16.27 -4.87
CA LEU A 9 -10.44 -15.94 -5.11
C LEU A 9 -9.64 -17.16 -5.58
N LYS A 10 -9.00 -17.02 -6.72
CA LYS A 10 -8.15 -18.06 -7.29
C LYS A 10 -6.94 -17.43 -7.97
N LYS A 11 -5.74 -17.96 -7.68
CA LYS A 11 -4.55 -17.60 -8.44
C LYS A 11 -4.68 -18.11 -9.87
N PHE A 12 -4.65 -17.19 -10.83
CA PHE A 12 -4.72 -17.50 -12.26
C PHE A 12 -3.34 -17.84 -12.83
N LYS A 13 -2.39 -16.92 -12.66
CA LYS A 13 -1.00 -17.07 -13.13
C LYS A 13 -0.01 -16.43 -12.16
N ASP A 14 1.24 -16.85 -12.21
CA ASP A 14 2.37 -16.11 -11.67
C ASP A 14 3.56 -16.12 -12.63
N PHE A 15 4.38 -15.06 -12.55
CA PHE A 15 5.52 -14.79 -13.42
C PHE A 15 6.74 -14.53 -12.56
N GLY A 16 7.83 -15.25 -12.86
CA GLY A 16 9.13 -14.99 -12.22
C GLY A 16 9.72 -13.67 -12.70
N THR A 17 10.25 -12.87 -11.77
CA THR A 17 10.95 -11.61 -12.06
C THR A 17 12.29 -11.58 -11.36
N PRO A 18 13.30 -10.88 -11.90
CA PRO A 18 14.55 -10.68 -11.16
C PRO A 18 14.31 -9.77 -9.95
N GLY A 19 15.04 -10.02 -8.85
CA GLY A 19 15.06 -9.17 -7.67
C GLY A 19 13.74 -9.09 -6.89
N VAL A 20 13.51 -7.97 -6.23
CA VAL A 20 12.32 -7.69 -5.43
C VAL A 20 11.52 -6.57 -6.06
N ASN A 21 10.23 -6.80 -6.30
CA ASN A 21 9.29 -5.78 -6.75
C ASN A 21 8.66 -5.15 -5.51
N PHE A 22 9.05 -3.92 -5.17
CA PHE A 22 8.64 -3.25 -3.93
C PHE A 22 7.33 -2.49 -4.04
N CYS A 23 7.01 -1.98 -5.23
CA CYS A 23 5.82 -1.19 -5.46
C CYS A 23 5.28 -1.39 -6.88
N MET A 24 4.03 -1.02 -7.07
CA MET A 24 3.34 -1.13 -8.35
C MET A 24 2.33 0.00 -8.51
N ALA A 25 2.24 0.54 -9.71
CA ALA A 25 1.11 1.35 -10.14
C ALA A 25 0.50 0.73 -11.41
N ARG A 26 -0.81 0.49 -11.41
CA ARG A 26 -1.52 -0.11 -12.55
C ARG A 26 -2.14 0.97 -13.42
N LEU A 27 -1.95 0.86 -14.74
CA LEU A 27 -2.64 1.72 -15.70
C LEU A 27 -4.14 1.38 -15.71
N ALA A 28 -4.98 2.40 -15.58
CA ALA A 28 -6.43 2.24 -15.58
C ALA A 28 -6.93 1.52 -16.83
N GLU A 29 -7.98 0.70 -16.67
CA GLU A 29 -8.62 -0.10 -17.73
C GLU A 29 -7.63 -0.99 -18.51
N SER A 30 -6.52 -1.38 -17.88
CA SER A 30 -5.42 -2.11 -18.51
C SER A 30 -4.85 -3.17 -17.56
N ALA A 31 -4.17 -4.18 -18.12
CA ALA A 31 -3.32 -5.12 -17.41
C ALA A 31 -1.85 -4.65 -17.31
N THR A 32 -1.58 -3.41 -17.69
CA THR A 32 -0.22 -2.83 -17.66
C THR A 32 0.11 -2.34 -16.26
N LEU A 33 1.23 -2.81 -15.74
CA LEU A 33 1.79 -2.47 -14.44
C LEU A 33 3.10 -1.70 -14.64
N PHE A 34 3.30 -0.65 -13.84
CA PHE A 34 4.60 -0.02 -13.64
C PHE A 34 5.15 -0.47 -12.29
N VAL A 35 6.28 -1.15 -12.29
CA VAL A 35 6.82 -1.88 -11.14
C VAL A 35 8.18 -1.29 -10.74
N GLY A 36 8.29 -0.84 -9.49
CA GLY A 36 9.55 -0.44 -8.89
C GLY A 36 10.30 -1.64 -8.30
N ASN A 37 11.59 -1.76 -8.62
CA ASN A 37 12.36 -2.96 -8.35
C ASN A 37 13.66 -2.67 -7.57
N SER A 38 14.24 -3.74 -7.02
CA SER A 38 15.52 -3.72 -6.30
C SER A 38 16.74 -3.54 -7.20
N ASP A 39 16.57 -3.58 -8.52
CA ASP A 39 17.60 -3.24 -9.51
C ASP A 39 17.68 -1.74 -9.83
N PHE A 40 16.95 -0.91 -9.03
CA PHE A 40 16.89 0.54 -9.08
C PHE A 40 16.11 1.10 -10.30
N LYS A 41 15.47 0.22 -11.05
CA LYS A 41 14.70 0.58 -12.24
C LYS A 41 13.20 0.54 -11.99
N VAL A 42 12.49 1.31 -12.79
CA VAL A 42 11.04 1.21 -12.97
C VAL A 42 10.81 0.40 -14.24
N HIS A 43 9.99 -0.62 -14.14
CA HIS A 43 9.69 -1.52 -15.24
C HIS A 43 8.23 -1.41 -15.66
N GLN A 44 7.96 -1.58 -16.93
CA GLN A 44 6.63 -1.86 -17.45
C GLN A 44 6.44 -3.36 -17.59
N PHE A 45 5.26 -3.85 -17.22
CA PHE A 45 4.87 -5.24 -17.34
C PHE A 45 3.42 -5.32 -17.81
N ASP A 46 3.18 -5.96 -18.94
CA ASP A 46 1.83 -6.22 -19.44
C ASP A 46 1.42 -7.66 -19.08
N ALA A 47 0.56 -7.80 -18.07
CA ALA A 47 0.10 -9.12 -17.61
C ALA A 47 -0.82 -9.85 -18.59
N ALA A 48 -1.40 -9.14 -19.58
CA ALA A 48 -2.24 -9.72 -20.63
C ALA A 48 -1.45 -10.17 -21.87
N ALA A 49 -0.18 -9.79 -21.99
CA ALA A 49 0.64 -10.21 -23.11
C ALA A 49 0.78 -11.74 -23.18
N GLU A 50 0.93 -12.31 -24.37
CA GLU A 50 1.16 -13.74 -24.55
C GLU A 50 2.42 -14.22 -23.83
N LYS A 51 3.49 -13.41 -23.86
CA LYS A 51 4.77 -13.64 -23.18
C LYS A 51 5.13 -12.38 -22.37
N PRO A 52 4.58 -12.23 -21.16
CA PRO A 52 4.88 -11.06 -20.33
C PRO A 52 6.37 -10.96 -19.98
N VAL A 53 6.94 -9.77 -20.14
CA VAL A 53 8.35 -9.50 -19.82
C VAL A 53 8.42 -8.21 -19.02
N LEU A 54 9.20 -8.22 -17.95
CA LEU A 54 9.53 -7.02 -17.18
C LEU A 54 10.55 -6.18 -17.97
N LYS A 55 10.16 -5.00 -18.48
CA LYS A 55 10.98 -4.13 -19.31
C LYS A 55 11.24 -2.81 -18.62
N PRO A 56 12.51 -2.37 -18.45
CA PRO A 56 12.78 -1.02 -17.96
C PRO A 56 12.12 0.03 -18.86
N ILE A 57 11.49 1.04 -18.25
CA ILE A 57 10.88 2.14 -19.01
C ILE A 57 11.92 3.17 -19.47
N ALA A 58 13.07 3.25 -18.79
CA ALA A 58 14.21 4.07 -19.18
C ALA A 58 15.50 3.54 -18.53
N GLU A 59 16.66 3.88 -19.09
CA GLU A 59 17.96 3.55 -18.49
C GLU A 59 18.34 4.53 -17.38
N ASP A 60 17.97 5.79 -17.48
CA ASP A 60 18.18 6.81 -16.45
C ASP A 60 17.00 6.85 -15.49
N GLY A 61 17.25 6.67 -14.20
CA GLY A 61 16.22 6.54 -13.19
C GLY A 61 16.73 6.78 -11.77
N HIS A 62 16.30 5.93 -10.86
CA HIS A 62 16.73 5.91 -9.47
C HIS A 62 18.15 5.33 -9.32
N ASN A 63 18.81 5.71 -8.20
CA ASN A 63 20.13 5.19 -7.84
C ASN A 63 20.06 4.22 -6.63
N SER A 64 18.86 3.83 -6.22
CA SER A 64 18.60 2.87 -5.16
C SER A 64 17.23 2.21 -5.35
N TYR A 65 16.81 1.37 -4.41
CA TYR A 65 15.52 0.66 -4.46
C TYR A 65 14.34 1.60 -4.69
N VAL A 66 13.45 1.22 -5.61
CA VAL A 66 12.24 1.97 -5.94
C VAL A 66 11.10 1.39 -5.10
N THR A 67 10.63 2.16 -4.11
CA THR A 67 9.75 1.68 -3.04
C THR A 67 8.35 2.27 -3.04
N GLY A 68 8.09 3.27 -3.87
CA GLY A 68 6.76 3.86 -4.05
C GLY A 68 6.51 4.20 -5.51
N ALA A 69 5.28 3.97 -5.98
CA ALA A 69 4.85 4.28 -7.34
C ALA A 69 3.38 4.69 -7.36
N ALA A 70 3.08 5.82 -7.99
CA ALA A 70 1.72 6.34 -8.12
C ALA A 70 1.47 6.85 -9.54
N LEU A 71 0.31 6.52 -10.11
CA LEU A 71 -0.15 7.01 -11.41
C LEU A 71 -1.20 8.10 -11.25
N ALA A 72 -1.03 9.18 -12.02
CA ALA A 72 -1.98 10.27 -12.17
C ALA A 72 -2.16 10.55 -13.68
N GLY A 73 -3.16 9.94 -14.29
CA GLY A 73 -3.31 9.92 -15.73
C GLY A 73 -2.12 9.22 -16.41
N SER A 74 -1.45 9.90 -17.35
CA SER A 74 -0.22 9.42 -17.99
C SER A 74 1.08 9.82 -17.26
N THR A 75 0.98 10.41 -16.08
CA THR A 75 2.13 10.76 -15.26
C THR A 75 2.32 9.70 -14.17
N LEU A 76 3.45 8.99 -14.21
CA LEU A 76 3.89 8.14 -13.12
C LEU A 76 4.85 8.92 -12.23
N VAL A 77 4.67 8.83 -10.91
CA VAL A 77 5.60 9.38 -9.94
C VAL A 77 6.14 8.23 -9.08
N THR A 78 7.46 8.11 -9.02
CA THR A 78 8.12 7.07 -8.22
C THR A 78 9.02 7.68 -7.16
N GLY A 79 9.16 6.97 -6.04
CA GLY A 79 10.05 7.32 -4.94
C GLY A 79 10.94 6.16 -4.54
N GLY A 80 12.13 6.45 -4.01
CA GLY A 80 13.07 5.39 -3.64
C GLY A 80 13.99 5.72 -2.47
N TYR A 81 14.87 4.77 -2.16
CA TYR A 81 15.88 4.92 -1.09
C TYR A 81 16.98 5.93 -1.45
N ASP A 82 17.03 6.39 -2.70
CA ASP A 82 17.85 7.54 -3.11
C ASP A 82 17.27 8.89 -2.71
N LYS A 83 16.12 8.91 -2.00
CA LYS A 83 15.45 10.11 -1.46
C LYS A 83 14.86 11.02 -2.54
N GLN A 84 14.80 10.53 -3.78
CA GLN A 84 14.30 11.26 -4.93
C GLN A 84 12.86 10.87 -5.24
N LEU A 85 12.09 11.83 -5.73
CA LEU A 85 10.89 11.59 -6.51
C LEU A 85 11.23 11.83 -7.99
N ILE A 86 10.78 10.92 -8.85
CA ILE A 86 10.95 11.02 -10.30
C ILE A 86 9.58 10.98 -10.97
N TRP A 87 9.30 11.98 -11.82
CA TRP A 87 8.13 12.05 -12.70
C TRP A 87 8.48 11.47 -14.05
N TRP A 88 7.64 10.59 -14.53
CA TRP A 88 7.76 9.93 -15.82
C TRP A 88 6.54 10.20 -16.67
N ASN A 89 6.73 10.38 -17.96
CA ASN A 89 5.65 10.28 -18.93
C ASN A 89 5.54 8.81 -19.39
N THR A 90 4.39 8.19 -19.17
CA THR A 90 4.18 6.76 -19.46
C THR A 90 4.00 6.48 -20.95
N ASP A 91 3.56 7.48 -21.76
CA ASP A 91 3.31 7.31 -23.19
C ASP A 91 4.60 7.16 -23.98
N ASN A 92 5.60 7.99 -23.66
CA ASN A 92 6.91 7.98 -24.31
C ASN A 92 8.05 7.40 -23.45
N GLN A 93 7.72 6.96 -22.22
CA GLN A 93 8.64 6.30 -21.28
C GLN A 93 9.88 7.17 -20.94
N SER A 94 9.69 8.47 -20.79
CA SER A 94 10.77 9.40 -20.51
C SER A 94 10.68 10.02 -19.11
N VAL A 95 11.84 10.34 -18.54
CA VAL A 95 11.93 11.15 -17.32
C VAL A 95 11.51 12.58 -17.63
N VAL A 96 10.52 13.10 -16.91
CA VAL A 96 10.07 14.48 -16.99
C VAL A 96 10.86 15.37 -16.03
N ARG A 97 11.06 14.88 -14.79
CA ARG A 97 11.82 15.58 -13.74
C ARG A 97 12.28 14.65 -12.65
N LYS A 98 13.33 15.09 -11.94
CA LYS A 98 13.83 14.46 -10.70
C LYS A 98 13.94 15.52 -9.62
N ILE A 99 13.52 15.19 -8.40
CA ILE A 99 13.53 16.09 -7.24
C ILE A 99 14.14 15.37 -6.07
N ALA A 100 15.13 15.98 -5.39
CA ALA A 100 15.55 15.57 -4.05
C ALA A 100 14.43 15.94 -3.09
N ALA A 101 13.60 14.97 -2.73
CA ALA A 101 12.31 15.18 -2.08
C ALA A 101 12.40 15.07 -0.56
N HIS A 102 13.21 14.16 -0.05
CA HIS A 102 13.32 13.82 1.36
C HIS A 102 14.79 13.75 1.82
N GLU A 103 15.00 13.84 3.13
CA GLU A 103 16.33 13.71 3.74
C GLU A 103 16.72 12.23 3.98
N LEU A 104 15.73 11.34 4.09
CA LEU A 104 15.93 9.90 4.28
C LEU A 104 15.11 9.10 3.25
N TRP A 105 15.11 7.78 3.37
CA TRP A 105 14.50 6.84 2.42
C TRP A 105 13.01 7.06 2.27
N ILE A 106 12.54 7.26 1.05
CA ILE A 106 11.10 7.28 0.74
C ILE A 106 10.56 5.86 0.88
N ARG A 107 9.46 5.73 1.59
CA ARG A 107 8.82 4.44 1.88
C ARG A 107 7.61 4.17 1.00
N ASN A 108 6.84 5.21 0.70
CA ASN A 108 5.66 5.06 -0.14
C ASN A 108 5.33 6.36 -0.89
N VAL A 109 4.64 6.21 -2.02
CA VAL A 109 4.11 7.32 -2.84
C VAL A 109 2.74 6.91 -3.33
N ILE A 110 1.73 7.77 -3.10
CA ILE A 110 0.36 7.54 -3.57
C ILE A 110 -0.18 8.79 -4.26
N ALA A 111 -1.11 8.63 -5.21
CA ALA A 111 -1.75 9.74 -5.92
C ALA A 111 -3.11 10.09 -5.29
N SER A 112 -3.47 11.38 -5.35
CA SER A 112 -4.83 11.83 -5.04
C SER A 112 -5.84 11.25 -6.05
N PRO A 113 -7.10 11.03 -5.64
CA PRO A 113 -8.12 10.47 -6.54
C PRO A 113 -8.36 11.30 -7.81
N ASP A 114 -8.17 12.61 -7.74
CA ASP A 114 -8.27 13.54 -8.88
C ASP A 114 -6.98 13.65 -9.70
N GLY A 115 -5.90 13.01 -9.29
CA GLY A 115 -4.60 13.06 -9.95
C GLY A 115 -3.88 14.40 -9.88
N SER A 116 -4.31 15.35 -9.05
CA SER A 116 -3.72 16.68 -8.96
C SER A 116 -2.42 16.71 -8.15
N TYR A 117 -2.27 15.84 -7.17
CA TYR A 117 -1.08 15.74 -6.33
C TYR A 117 -0.72 14.28 -6.01
N VAL A 118 0.51 14.09 -5.57
CA VAL A 118 0.96 12.86 -4.91
C VAL A 118 1.40 13.16 -3.49
N VAL A 119 1.30 12.14 -2.62
CA VAL A 119 1.82 12.19 -1.25
C VAL A 119 2.97 11.21 -1.15
N SER A 120 4.11 11.66 -0.64
CA SER A 120 5.26 10.82 -0.28
C SER A 120 5.47 10.80 1.22
N VAL A 121 5.87 9.65 1.76
CA VAL A 121 6.27 9.46 3.16
C VAL A 121 7.64 8.82 3.24
N ALA A 122 8.43 9.20 4.27
CA ALA A 122 9.81 8.78 4.38
C ALA A 122 10.28 8.61 5.84
N ASP A 123 11.49 8.03 6.00
CA ASP A 123 12.11 7.82 7.30
C ASP A 123 12.53 9.11 8.01
N ASP A 124 12.48 10.27 7.34
CA ASP A 124 12.62 11.59 7.95
C ASP A 124 11.37 12.06 8.71
N MET A 125 10.39 11.16 8.86
CA MET A 125 9.12 11.38 9.58
C MET A 125 8.25 12.47 8.99
N GLN A 126 8.48 12.83 7.72
CA GLN A 126 7.70 13.83 7.00
C GLN A 126 6.81 13.17 5.95
N ALA A 127 5.63 13.73 5.76
CA ALA A 127 4.82 13.48 4.59
C ALA A 127 4.68 14.78 3.80
N TYR A 128 4.93 14.71 2.48
CA TYR A 128 4.86 15.86 1.60
C TYR A 128 3.83 15.65 0.50
N LEU A 129 3.07 16.70 0.21
CA LEU A 129 2.20 16.79 -0.95
C LEU A 129 2.94 17.51 -2.08
N TRP A 130 2.90 16.92 -3.27
CA TRP A 130 3.59 17.43 -4.46
C TRP A 130 2.61 17.57 -5.61
N SER A 131 2.63 18.69 -6.30
CA SER A 131 1.88 18.90 -7.53
C SER A 131 2.34 17.93 -8.62
N VAL A 132 1.41 17.18 -9.21
CA VAL A 132 1.71 16.29 -10.33
C VAL A 132 2.16 17.09 -11.54
N ALA A 133 1.54 18.24 -11.79
CA ALA A 133 1.80 19.06 -12.98
C ALA A 133 3.21 19.66 -13.02
N ASP A 134 3.70 20.22 -11.91
CA ASP A 134 4.97 20.97 -11.91
C ASP A 134 6.00 20.49 -10.87
N GLY A 135 5.64 19.48 -10.03
CA GLY A 135 6.52 18.89 -9.04
C GLY A 135 6.79 19.79 -7.82
N LYS A 136 6.08 20.92 -7.68
CA LYS A 136 6.26 21.77 -6.50
C LYS A 136 5.68 21.13 -5.27
N LYS A 137 6.39 21.33 -4.14
CA LYS A 137 5.87 20.94 -2.84
C LYS A 137 4.71 21.88 -2.46
N ILE A 138 3.51 21.30 -2.36
CA ILE A 138 2.28 22.00 -1.99
C ILE A 138 2.22 22.15 -0.48
N ARG A 139 2.59 21.08 0.27
CA ARG A 139 2.37 21.03 1.72
C ARG A 139 3.31 20.05 2.40
N THR A 140 3.54 20.33 3.68
CA THR A 140 4.23 19.45 4.63
C THR A 140 3.25 19.03 5.72
N LEU A 141 3.19 17.73 6.02
CA LEU A 141 2.45 17.16 7.13
C LEU A 141 3.47 16.66 8.17
N SER A 142 3.64 17.41 9.24
CA SER A 142 4.60 17.12 10.33
C SER A 142 3.86 16.88 11.64
N GLY A 143 4.16 15.79 12.34
CA GLY A 143 3.49 15.46 13.60
C GLY A 143 3.86 14.10 14.17
N HIS A 144 4.59 13.27 13.42
CA HIS A 144 5.17 12.04 13.92
C HIS A 144 6.52 12.31 14.60
N ASP A 145 6.84 11.54 15.64
CA ASP A 145 8.08 11.68 16.39
C ASP A 145 9.24 10.98 15.66
N GLU A 146 10.39 11.65 15.58
CA GLU A 146 11.60 11.11 14.94
C GLU A 146 12.16 9.88 15.67
N GLN A 147 11.88 9.78 16.98
CA GLN A 147 12.31 8.67 17.82
C GLN A 147 11.13 7.92 18.42
N THR A 148 11.29 6.60 18.52
CA THR A 148 10.37 5.75 19.29
C THR A 148 10.46 6.09 20.78
N PRO A 149 9.45 5.71 21.60
CA PRO A 149 9.49 5.90 23.07
C PRO A 149 10.68 5.24 23.76
N HIS A 150 11.41 4.38 23.07
CA HIS A 150 12.57 3.65 23.58
C HIS A 150 13.90 4.15 23.00
N GLY A 151 13.91 5.35 22.35
CA GLY A 151 15.11 5.99 21.85
C GLY A 151 15.70 5.39 20.56
N TYR A 152 14.92 4.61 19.80
CA TYR A 152 15.30 4.12 18.49
C TYR A 152 14.78 5.07 17.39
N PRO A 153 15.43 5.16 16.23
CA PRO A 153 14.87 5.87 15.09
C PRO A 153 13.49 5.34 14.71
N SER A 154 12.53 6.22 14.54
CA SER A 154 11.23 5.91 14.00
C SER A 154 11.26 5.89 12.47
N MET A 155 10.18 5.47 11.84
CA MET A 155 10.04 5.38 10.39
C MET A 155 8.57 5.59 10.02
N LEU A 156 8.32 6.35 8.96
CA LEU A 156 6.98 6.59 8.44
C LEU A 156 6.79 5.74 7.18
N TYR A 157 6.03 4.65 7.32
CA TYR A 157 5.93 3.65 6.25
C TYR A 157 4.67 3.78 5.41
N ALA A 158 3.54 4.10 6.03
CA ALA A 158 2.24 3.94 5.42
C ALA A 158 1.56 5.29 5.20
N VAL A 159 0.85 5.38 4.08
CA VAL A 159 0.03 6.54 3.73
C VAL A 159 -1.22 6.08 2.99
N ALA A 160 -2.36 6.74 3.25
CA ALA A 160 -3.62 6.53 2.53
C ALA A 160 -4.31 7.88 2.27
N ILE A 161 -5.11 7.95 1.21
CA ILE A 161 -5.97 9.10 0.91
C ILE A 161 -7.42 8.59 0.85
N SER A 162 -8.37 9.34 1.45
CA SER A 162 -9.79 9.02 1.35
C SER A 162 -10.29 9.14 -0.09
N ALA A 163 -11.33 8.38 -0.45
CA ALA A 163 -11.85 8.33 -1.81
C ALA A 163 -12.34 9.69 -2.34
N ASP A 164 -12.76 10.59 -1.44
CA ASP A 164 -13.16 11.96 -1.78
C ASP A 164 -11.97 12.97 -1.78
N GLY A 165 -10.75 12.49 -1.50
CA GLY A 165 -9.53 13.31 -1.46
C GLY A 165 -9.41 14.25 -0.26
N LYS A 166 -10.35 14.23 0.69
CA LYS A 166 -10.37 15.21 1.80
C LYS A 166 -9.40 14.88 2.93
N PHE A 167 -9.14 13.60 3.16
CA PHE A 167 -8.32 13.15 4.27
C PHE A 167 -7.10 12.35 3.80
N ILE A 168 -6.00 12.57 4.48
CA ILE A 168 -4.76 11.80 4.33
C ILE A 168 -4.49 11.15 5.68
N ALA A 169 -4.15 9.87 5.70
CA ALA A 169 -3.67 9.17 6.89
C ALA A 169 -2.21 8.78 6.70
N THR A 170 -1.42 8.95 7.75
CA THR A 170 -0.01 8.52 7.80
C THR A 170 0.22 7.63 9.00
N GLY A 171 1.03 6.56 8.84
CA GLY A 171 1.26 5.54 9.86
C GLY A 171 2.73 5.23 10.08
N ASP A 172 3.16 5.19 11.35
CA ASP A 172 4.56 5.05 11.74
C ASP A 172 4.92 3.70 12.39
N LYS A 173 6.19 3.57 12.69
CA LYS A 173 6.80 2.39 13.30
C LYS A 173 6.27 2.07 14.70
N VAL A 174 5.80 3.05 15.46
CA VAL A 174 5.31 2.83 16.85
C VAL A 174 3.83 2.51 16.91
N GLY A 175 3.14 2.47 15.75
CA GLY A 175 1.71 2.19 15.69
C GLY A 175 0.83 3.42 15.78
N ARG A 176 1.36 4.62 15.58
CA ARG A 176 0.58 5.85 15.57
C ARG A 176 0.11 6.19 14.16
N VAL A 177 -1.18 6.41 14.02
CA VAL A 177 -1.81 6.95 12.81
C VAL A 177 -2.23 8.38 13.06
N ILE A 178 -1.85 9.29 12.15
CA ILE A 178 -2.34 10.67 12.15
C ILE A 178 -3.21 10.87 10.92
N ILE A 179 -4.36 11.52 11.09
CA ILE A 179 -5.28 11.88 10.01
C ILE A 179 -5.26 13.39 9.83
N TRP A 180 -5.04 13.79 8.60
CA TRP A 180 -4.87 15.17 8.15
C TRP A 180 -6.00 15.57 7.23
N GLU A 181 -6.47 16.80 7.33
CA GLU A 181 -7.27 17.41 6.28
C GLU A 181 -6.35 17.81 5.12
N ALA A 182 -6.61 17.27 3.93
CA ALA A 182 -5.72 17.42 2.77
C ALA A 182 -5.56 18.88 2.34
N GLU A 183 -6.65 19.66 2.35
CA GLU A 183 -6.67 21.07 1.93
C GLU A 183 -5.86 21.97 2.86
N SER A 184 -6.00 21.84 4.17
CA SER A 184 -5.31 22.72 5.16
C SER A 184 -3.99 22.16 5.67
N GLY A 185 -3.81 20.81 5.63
CA GLY A 185 -2.72 20.09 6.27
C GLY A 185 -2.85 20.01 7.80
N LYS A 186 -4.00 20.35 8.36
CA LYS A 186 -4.23 20.27 9.81
C LYS A 186 -4.48 18.82 10.22
N GLN A 187 -3.93 18.43 11.37
CA GLN A 187 -4.31 17.19 12.01
C GLN A 187 -5.76 17.30 12.50
N VAL A 188 -6.61 16.38 12.07
CA VAL A 188 -8.03 16.33 12.43
C VAL A 188 -8.41 15.08 13.22
N GLY A 189 -7.53 14.08 13.27
CA GLY A 189 -7.77 12.86 14.02
C GLY A 189 -6.52 12.00 14.14
N GLY A 190 -6.72 10.79 14.65
CA GLY A 190 -5.70 9.75 14.73
C GLY A 190 -6.15 8.60 15.61
N VAL A 191 -5.49 7.45 15.41
CA VAL A 191 -5.68 6.23 16.19
C VAL A 191 -4.32 5.62 16.51
N GLU A 192 -4.29 4.68 17.46
CA GLU A 192 -3.06 4.01 17.88
C GLU A 192 -3.22 2.49 17.88
N THR A 193 -2.19 1.80 17.41
CA THR A 193 -2.08 0.34 17.34
C THR A 193 -0.77 -0.14 17.99
N PRO A 194 -0.60 0.06 19.31
CA PRO A 194 0.69 -0.12 19.98
C PRO A 194 1.20 -1.56 19.96
N VAL A 195 0.33 -2.55 19.76
CA VAL A 195 0.71 -3.97 19.66
C VAL A 195 1.59 -4.24 18.43
N MET A 196 1.47 -3.42 17.38
CA MET A 196 2.26 -3.57 16.15
C MET A 196 3.74 -3.19 16.34
N TYR A 197 4.13 -2.63 17.48
CA TYR A 197 5.50 -2.25 17.81
C TYR A 197 6.09 -3.17 18.86
N THR A 198 7.22 -3.79 18.55
CA THR A 198 7.98 -4.66 19.47
C THR A 198 9.39 -4.12 19.67
N TRP A 199 9.92 -4.16 20.87
CA TRP A 199 11.27 -3.71 21.22
C TRP A 199 11.93 -4.62 22.25
N ASP A 200 13.26 -4.70 22.20
CA ASP A 200 14.08 -5.46 23.14
C ASP A 200 15.20 -4.56 23.68
N PRO A 201 15.17 -4.21 24.99
CA PRO A 201 16.17 -3.33 25.58
C PRO A 201 17.47 -4.04 25.98
N LYS A 202 17.48 -5.36 26.04
CA LYS A 202 18.55 -6.13 26.68
C LYS A 202 19.41 -6.91 25.70
N ALA A 203 18.83 -7.90 25.04
CA ALA A 203 19.57 -8.86 24.23
C ALA A 203 19.98 -8.26 22.87
N ARG A 204 19.06 -7.60 22.18
CA ARG A 204 19.26 -7.07 20.83
C ARG A 204 19.41 -5.57 20.78
N ARG A 205 18.89 -4.84 21.77
CA ARG A 205 18.84 -3.36 21.79
C ARG A 205 18.27 -2.81 20.49
N HIS A 206 17.16 -3.34 20.06
CA HIS A 206 16.55 -3.11 18.76
C HIS A 206 15.03 -3.02 18.87
N SER A 207 14.39 -2.44 17.85
CA SER A 207 12.93 -2.40 17.73
C SER A 207 12.50 -2.81 16.32
N ILE A 208 11.38 -3.50 16.21
CA ILE A 208 10.86 -4.07 14.97
C ILE A 208 9.32 -3.93 14.91
N GLY A 209 8.73 -4.12 13.73
CA GLY A 209 7.30 -4.03 13.51
C GLY A 209 6.87 -2.68 12.96
N GLY A 210 5.68 -2.26 13.35
CA GLY A 210 5.05 -1.00 12.93
C GLY A 210 3.97 -1.18 11.87
N ILE A 211 3.28 -0.08 11.61
CA ILE A 211 2.27 0.00 10.56
C ILE A 211 2.95 -0.12 9.20
N ARG A 212 2.38 -0.93 8.30
CA ARG A 212 2.86 -1.06 6.92
C ARG A 212 1.82 -0.60 5.90
N SER A 213 0.54 -0.69 6.24
CA SER A 213 -0.54 -0.32 5.35
C SER A 213 -1.65 0.41 6.06
N LEU A 214 -2.33 1.29 5.33
CA LEU A 214 -3.50 2.04 5.72
C LEU A 214 -4.51 2.01 4.59
N ALA A 215 -5.80 1.94 4.91
CA ALA A 215 -6.86 2.10 3.93
C ALA A 215 -8.06 2.81 4.55
N PHE A 216 -8.60 3.81 3.87
CA PHE A 216 -9.91 4.36 4.21
C PHE A 216 -11.02 3.51 3.60
N SER A 217 -12.14 3.37 4.31
CA SER A 217 -13.40 2.90 3.72
C SER A 217 -13.88 3.87 2.64
N ALA A 218 -14.71 3.38 1.71
CA ALA A 218 -15.21 4.19 0.59
C ALA A 218 -15.96 5.46 1.04
N ASP A 219 -16.64 5.42 2.19
CA ASP A 219 -17.32 6.56 2.80
C ASP A 219 -16.41 7.46 3.66
N GLY A 220 -15.14 7.10 3.80
CA GLY A 220 -14.11 7.84 4.57
C GLY A 220 -14.28 7.79 6.09
N LYS A 221 -15.24 7.02 6.64
CA LYS A 221 -15.52 6.99 8.08
C LYS A 221 -14.64 6.02 8.84
N GLN A 222 -14.19 4.96 8.19
CA GLN A 222 -13.33 3.97 8.80
C GLN A 222 -11.90 4.07 8.25
N ILE A 223 -10.93 3.70 9.09
CA ILE A 223 -9.54 3.50 8.72
C ILE A 223 -9.12 2.08 9.14
N ALA A 224 -8.64 1.29 8.19
CA ALA A 224 -7.97 0.03 8.47
C ALA A 224 -6.47 0.26 8.57
N VAL A 225 -5.85 -0.35 9.56
CA VAL A 225 -4.43 -0.27 9.89
C VAL A 225 -3.85 -1.67 9.85
N GLY A 226 -2.87 -1.90 8.99
CA GLY A 226 -2.21 -3.20 8.82
C GLY A 226 -0.74 -3.16 9.24
N GLY A 227 -0.31 -4.26 9.82
CA GLY A 227 1.06 -4.45 10.29
C GLY A 227 1.30 -5.87 10.76
N ILE A 228 2.02 -6.01 11.85
CA ILE A 228 2.31 -7.30 12.47
C ILE A 228 1.91 -7.27 13.94
N GLY A 229 1.43 -8.39 14.46
CA GLY A 229 1.15 -8.56 15.88
C GLY A 229 2.43 -8.70 16.70
N LYS A 230 2.28 -9.11 17.94
CA LYS A 230 3.42 -9.22 18.86
C LYS A 230 4.47 -10.21 18.35
N ILE A 231 5.70 -9.75 18.24
CA ILE A 231 6.84 -10.54 17.77
C ILE A 231 7.54 -11.18 18.97
N GLY A 232 7.67 -12.51 18.95
CA GLY A 232 8.37 -13.25 20.02
C GLY A 232 9.88 -13.24 19.87
N ASN A 233 10.39 -13.36 18.63
CA ASN A 233 11.80 -13.24 18.31
C ASN A 233 12.04 -11.99 17.46
N ILE A 234 12.72 -11.01 18.04
CA ILE A 234 12.96 -9.70 17.42
C ILE A 234 13.95 -9.75 16.22
N ASP A 235 14.58 -10.89 15.97
CA ASP A 235 15.53 -11.03 14.85
C ASP A 235 14.82 -11.19 13.49
N HIS A 236 13.51 -11.45 13.48
CA HIS A 236 12.74 -11.62 12.25
C HIS A 236 11.26 -11.27 12.45
N LEU A 237 10.54 -11.07 11.34
CA LEU A 237 9.13 -10.67 11.30
C LEU A 237 8.16 -11.86 11.36
N GLY A 238 8.45 -12.85 12.21
CA GLY A 238 7.69 -14.11 12.31
C GLY A 238 6.47 -14.07 13.25
N GLY A 239 5.87 -12.89 13.46
CA GLY A 239 4.64 -12.74 14.23
C GLY A 239 3.38 -12.98 13.40
N PRO A 240 2.18 -13.05 14.04
CA PRO A 240 0.92 -13.12 13.34
C PRO A 240 0.69 -11.82 12.56
N HIS A 241 0.05 -11.89 11.41
CA HIS A 241 -0.40 -10.67 10.76
C HIS A 241 -1.53 -10.03 11.56
N ARG A 242 -1.56 -8.69 11.59
CA ARG A 242 -2.51 -7.94 12.41
C ARG A 242 -3.14 -6.80 11.63
N ILE A 243 -4.47 -6.69 11.78
CA ILE A 243 -5.29 -5.62 11.22
C ILE A 243 -6.17 -5.07 12.32
N GLU A 244 -6.24 -3.75 12.43
CA GLU A 244 -7.19 -3.07 13.30
C GLU A 244 -8.01 -2.08 12.46
N VAL A 245 -9.33 -2.09 12.63
CA VAL A 245 -10.26 -1.21 11.92
C VAL A 245 -10.92 -0.27 12.91
N PHE A 246 -10.89 1.03 12.64
CA PHE A 246 -11.43 2.06 13.51
C PHE A 246 -12.46 2.93 12.79
N ASP A 247 -13.52 3.29 13.52
CA ASP A 247 -14.20 4.56 13.31
C ASP A 247 -13.28 5.64 13.89
N TRP A 248 -12.52 6.30 13.02
CA TRP A 248 -11.46 7.21 13.45
C TRP A 248 -11.97 8.52 14.04
N GLN A 249 -13.18 8.95 13.66
CA GLN A 249 -13.80 10.17 14.18
C GLN A 249 -14.26 9.96 15.62
N ASN A 250 -14.83 8.81 15.93
CA ASN A 250 -15.26 8.43 17.28
C ASN A 250 -14.14 7.75 18.09
N LYS A 251 -12.99 7.47 17.48
CA LYS A 251 -11.85 6.71 18.06
C LYS A 251 -12.26 5.33 18.58
N GLU A 252 -13.23 4.71 17.94
CA GLU A 252 -13.76 3.41 18.31
C GLU A 252 -13.15 2.32 17.44
N ARG A 253 -12.48 1.32 18.07
CA ARG A 253 -12.01 0.15 17.35
C ARG A 253 -13.18 -0.79 17.06
N LYS A 254 -13.46 -1.01 15.78
CA LYS A 254 -14.54 -1.88 15.30
C LYS A 254 -14.08 -3.33 15.19
N HIS A 255 -12.88 -3.56 14.67
CA HIS A 255 -12.31 -4.89 14.50
C HIS A 255 -10.86 -4.93 14.96
N GLU A 256 -10.50 -6.06 15.55
CA GLU A 256 -9.14 -6.47 15.85
C GLU A 256 -8.96 -7.88 15.29
N ILE A 257 -8.16 -8.00 14.24
CA ILE A 257 -7.96 -9.24 13.50
C ILE A 257 -6.50 -9.63 13.66
N GLU A 258 -6.27 -10.82 14.21
CA GLU A 258 -4.95 -11.41 14.32
C GLU A 258 -5.03 -12.85 13.82
N ASN A 259 -4.14 -13.24 12.90
CA ASN A 259 -4.19 -14.56 12.29
C ASN A 259 -2.78 -15.14 12.16
N ASP A 260 -2.63 -16.37 12.62
CA ASP A 260 -1.38 -17.14 12.63
C ASP A 260 -1.24 -18.10 11.44
N ASN A 261 -2.29 -18.28 10.63
CA ASN A 261 -2.26 -19.18 9.47
C ASN A 261 -1.22 -18.73 8.44
N PHE A 262 -1.09 -17.39 8.29
CA PHE A 262 -0.03 -16.76 7.53
C PHE A 262 0.66 -15.74 8.41
N LYS A 263 1.98 -15.86 8.57
CA LYS A 263 2.78 -14.94 9.38
C LYS A 263 3.40 -13.82 8.57
N GLY A 264 3.71 -12.74 9.24
CA GLY A 264 4.41 -11.60 8.67
C GLY A 264 3.61 -10.31 8.65
N LEU A 265 4.07 -9.38 7.87
CA LEU A 265 3.49 -8.04 7.74
C LEU A 265 2.23 -8.04 6.87
N VAL A 266 1.26 -7.18 7.20
CA VAL A 266 0.21 -6.75 6.28
C VAL A 266 0.74 -5.53 5.53
N GLU A 267 1.26 -5.76 4.32
CA GLU A 267 1.88 -4.71 3.50
C GLU A 267 0.84 -3.87 2.75
N GLN A 268 -0.33 -4.46 2.44
CA GLN A 268 -1.39 -3.79 1.70
C GLN A 268 -2.77 -4.10 2.26
N LEU A 269 -3.64 -3.08 2.24
CA LEU A 269 -5.04 -3.13 2.61
C LEU A 269 -5.89 -2.41 1.59
N GLN A 270 -7.08 -2.95 1.28
CA GLN A 270 -8.05 -2.27 0.44
C GLN A 270 -9.47 -2.69 0.80
N PHE A 271 -10.34 -1.71 1.12
CA PHE A 271 -11.76 -1.96 1.27
C PHE A 271 -12.44 -2.23 -0.08
N SER A 272 -13.49 -3.05 -0.05
CA SER A 272 -14.44 -3.11 -1.18
C SER A 272 -15.15 -1.77 -1.36
N PRO A 273 -15.59 -1.45 -2.59
CA PRO A 273 -16.33 -0.22 -2.84
C PRO A 273 -17.65 -0.10 -2.05
N ASP A 274 -18.28 -1.23 -1.71
CA ASP A 274 -19.51 -1.30 -0.92
C ASP A 274 -19.24 -1.42 0.60
N GLY A 275 -17.96 -1.48 1.02
CA GLY A 275 -17.54 -1.55 2.41
C GLY A 275 -17.79 -2.91 3.09
N LYS A 276 -18.22 -3.95 2.37
CA LYS A 276 -18.58 -5.23 2.98
C LYS A 276 -17.39 -6.11 3.34
N TRP A 277 -16.28 -5.97 2.62
CA TRP A 277 -15.06 -6.73 2.89
C TRP A 277 -13.81 -5.85 2.81
N LEU A 278 -12.76 -6.34 3.44
CA LEU A 278 -11.41 -5.78 3.41
C LEU A 278 -10.46 -6.84 2.86
N ALA A 279 -9.74 -6.51 1.80
CA ALA A 279 -8.62 -7.29 1.29
C ALA A 279 -7.34 -6.91 2.02
N ALA A 280 -6.50 -7.92 2.30
CA ALA A 280 -5.18 -7.77 2.88
C ALA A 280 -4.16 -8.64 2.14
N ALA A 281 -2.97 -8.13 1.91
CA ALA A 281 -1.86 -8.91 1.35
C ALA A 281 -0.55 -8.58 2.06
N GLY A 282 0.38 -9.55 2.07
CA GLY A 282 1.65 -9.36 2.74
C GLY A 282 2.45 -10.64 2.89
N GLY A 283 3.19 -10.77 4.01
CA GLY A 283 3.95 -11.96 4.33
C GLY A 283 5.24 -11.71 5.10
N ASP A 284 6.10 -12.75 5.10
CA ASP A 284 7.47 -12.75 5.57
C ASP A 284 8.31 -13.64 4.63
N HIS A 285 8.57 -14.91 4.96
CA HIS A 285 9.25 -15.88 4.07
C HIS A 285 8.33 -16.43 2.97
N GLY A 286 7.02 -16.31 3.13
CA GLY A 286 5.97 -16.58 2.16
C GLY A 286 4.97 -15.43 2.17
N GLY A 287 3.96 -15.49 1.31
CA GLY A 287 2.96 -14.43 1.25
C GLY A 287 1.54 -14.97 1.37
N PHE A 288 0.62 -14.03 1.52
CA PHE A 288 -0.81 -14.29 1.57
C PHE A 288 -1.62 -13.21 0.85
N VAL A 289 -2.84 -13.57 0.46
CA VAL A 289 -3.94 -12.67 0.12
C VAL A 289 -5.14 -13.16 0.92
N SER A 290 -5.73 -12.29 1.73
CA SER A 290 -6.85 -12.64 2.62
C SER A 290 -7.97 -11.61 2.50
N PHE A 291 -9.20 -12.03 2.76
CA PHE A 291 -10.39 -11.20 2.77
C PHE A 291 -11.13 -11.36 4.09
N TYR A 292 -11.60 -10.26 4.64
CA TYR A 292 -12.30 -10.19 5.92
C TYR A 292 -13.65 -9.52 5.76
N ASN A 293 -14.67 -10.08 6.39
CA ASN A 293 -16.02 -9.50 6.45
C ASN A 293 -16.02 -8.28 7.39
N MET A 294 -16.53 -7.15 6.95
CA MET A 294 -16.54 -5.92 7.73
C MET A 294 -17.77 -5.77 8.63
N GLU A 295 -18.68 -6.75 8.64
CA GLU A 295 -19.76 -6.82 9.63
C GLU A 295 -19.26 -7.44 10.96
N ASP A 296 -18.48 -8.52 10.89
CA ASP A 296 -18.07 -9.29 12.07
C ASP A 296 -16.54 -9.51 12.23
N GLY A 297 -15.74 -8.98 11.28
CA GLY A 297 -14.28 -9.09 11.28
C GLY A 297 -13.71 -10.46 10.94
N LYS A 298 -14.55 -11.44 10.57
CA LYS A 298 -14.10 -12.80 10.29
C LYS A 298 -13.46 -12.94 8.91
N GLU A 299 -12.50 -13.87 8.83
CA GLU A 299 -11.91 -14.26 7.55
C GLU A 299 -12.99 -14.90 6.66
N ILE A 300 -13.14 -14.36 5.44
CA ILE A 300 -13.96 -14.95 4.38
C ILE A 300 -13.13 -15.98 3.62
N LYS A 301 -11.92 -15.59 3.24
CA LYS A 301 -11.02 -16.39 2.40
C LYS A 301 -9.58 -15.97 2.63
N ALA A 302 -8.69 -16.95 2.65
CA ALA A 302 -7.25 -16.70 2.60
C ALA A 302 -6.58 -17.67 1.63
N GLU A 303 -5.67 -17.17 0.83
CA GLU A 303 -4.87 -17.95 -0.11
C GLU A 303 -3.39 -17.66 0.08
N LYS A 304 -2.57 -18.72 -0.03
CA LYS A 304 -1.12 -18.59 -0.03
C LYS A 304 -0.65 -17.90 -1.30
N ALA A 305 0.03 -16.77 -1.16
CA ALA A 305 0.69 -16.13 -2.29
C ALA A 305 2.03 -16.82 -2.63
N PRO A 306 2.44 -16.81 -3.91
CA PRO A 306 3.67 -17.47 -4.35
C PRO A 306 4.95 -16.72 -3.92
N MET A 307 4.82 -15.57 -3.25
CA MET A 307 5.90 -14.72 -2.76
C MET A 307 5.43 -13.90 -1.56
N HIS A 308 6.34 -13.29 -0.82
CA HIS A 308 6.02 -12.16 0.06
C HIS A 308 5.48 -11.01 -0.83
N VAL A 309 4.26 -10.59 -0.58
CA VAL A 309 3.57 -9.54 -1.35
C VAL A 309 3.95 -8.17 -0.76
N HIS A 310 4.39 -7.24 -1.61
CA HIS A 310 4.68 -5.86 -1.22
C HIS A 310 3.61 -4.89 -1.68
N GLU A 311 2.97 -5.17 -2.83
CA GLU A 311 1.92 -4.29 -3.37
C GLU A 311 0.81 -5.10 -4.01
N MET A 312 -0.43 -4.59 -3.96
CA MET A 312 -1.58 -5.15 -4.64
C MET A 312 -2.44 -4.07 -5.32
N SER A 313 -3.09 -4.43 -6.41
CA SER A 313 -4.02 -3.54 -7.13
C SER A 313 -5.12 -4.34 -7.78
N PHE A 314 -6.38 -3.92 -7.58
CA PHE A 314 -7.52 -4.49 -8.28
C PHE A 314 -7.75 -3.80 -9.63
N SER A 315 -8.37 -4.55 -10.59
CA SER A 315 -9.04 -3.95 -11.74
C SER A 315 -10.25 -3.12 -11.28
N GLU A 316 -10.75 -2.25 -12.14
CA GLU A 316 -11.88 -1.35 -11.82
C GLU A 316 -13.17 -2.12 -11.49
N ASP A 317 -13.35 -3.30 -12.07
CA ASP A 317 -14.48 -4.19 -11.81
C ASP A 317 -14.24 -5.16 -10.63
N TYR A 318 -13.06 -5.10 -9.99
CA TYR A 318 -12.63 -5.95 -8.89
C TYR A 318 -12.54 -7.46 -9.22
N ARG A 319 -12.62 -7.84 -10.50
CA ARG A 319 -12.52 -9.25 -10.92
C ARG A 319 -11.10 -9.75 -11.07
N THR A 320 -10.15 -8.86 -11.21
CA THR A 320 -8.73 -9.19 -11.28
C THR A 320 -7.96 -8.49 -10.19
N LEU A 321 -7.14 -9.24 -9.47
CA LEU A 321 -6.19 -8.71 -8.51
C LEU A 321 -4.77 -8.99 -9.01
N TYR A 322 -3.95 -7.96 -9.02
CA TYR A 322 -2.51 -8.04 -9.29
C TYR A 322 -1.74 -7.92 -7.98
N THR A 323 -0.73 -8.73 -7.80
CA THR A 323 0.19 -8.66 -6.65
C THR A 323 1.63 -8.74 -7.12
N VAL A 324 2.49 -7.93 -6.53
CA VAL A 324 3.94 -7.95 -6.78
C VAL A 324 4.70 -8.14 -5.47
N GLY A 325 5.89 -8.74 -5.56
CA GLY A 325 6.71 -8.99 -4.37
C GLY A 325 8.04 -9.66 -4.71
N HIS A 326 8.53 -10.49 -3.82
CA HIS A 326 9.83 -11.13 -3.94
C HIS A 326 9.90 -12.07 -5.15
N GLY A 327 10.59 -11.63 -6.20
CA GLY A 327 10.90 -12.42 -7.39
C GLY A 327 9.71 -12.82 -8.24
N LYS A 328 8.52 -12.24 -8.00
CA LYS A 328 7.30 -12.62 -8.73
C LYS A 328 6.29 -11.49 -8.87
N ILE A 329 5.47 -11.65 -9.91
CA ILE A 329 4.19 -10.97 -10.12
C ILE A 329 3.12 -12.05 -10.22
N ALA A 330 1.98 -11.91 -9.54
CA ALA A 330 0.88 -12.85 -9.65
C ALA A 330 -0.43 -12.15 -10.02
N VAL A 331 -1.24 -12.86 -10.78
CA VAL A 331 -2.58 -12.45 -11.21
C VAL A 331 -3.59 -13.41 -10.59
N TRP A 332 -4.63 -12.85 -10.00
CA TRP A 332 -5.70 -13.57 -9.33
C TRP A 332 -7.02 -13.19 -9.96
N GLU A 333 -7.96 -14.11 -9.96
CA GLU A 333 -9.31 -13.92 -10.44
C GLU A 333 -10.31 -14.03 -9.30
N LEU A 334 -11.35 -13.19 -9.36
CA LEU A 334 -12.53 -13.23 -8.52
C LEU A 334 -13.76 -13.26 -9.42
N GLN A 335 -14.79 -13.97 -9.00
CA GLN A 335 -16.08 -13.99 -9.69
C GLN A 335 -17.05 -13.07 -8.94
N GLY A 336 -17.93 -12.42 -9.69
CA GLY A 336 -19.03 -11.63 -9.15
C GLY A 336 -20.35 -12.19 -9.67
N GLU A 337 -21.40 -12.07 -8.87
CA GLU A 337 -22.76 -12.25 -9.37
C GLU A 337 -23.02 -11.18 -10.43
N LEU A 338 -23.41 -11.60 -11.62
CA LEU A 338 -24.01 -10.70 -12.60
C LEU A 338 -25.35 -10.27 -12.00
N GLU A 339 -25.52 -8.99 -11.66
CA GLU A 339 -26.86 -8.48 -11.42
C GLU A 339 -27.71 -8.81 -12.65
N PRO A 340 -28.87 -9.48 -12.48
CA PRO A 340 -29.75 -9.72 -13.61
C PRO A 340 -30.11 -8.33 -14.18
N LEU A 341 -29.88 -8.15 -15.48
CA LEU A 341 -30.32 -6.96 -16.21
C LEU A 341 -31.81 -6.79 -15.91
N VAL A 342 -32.13 -5.83 -15.05
CA VAL A 342 -33.50 -5.43 -14.82
C VAL A 342 -33.99 -4.86 -16.15
N ALA A 343 -34.80 -5.65 -16.87
CA ALA A 343 -35.41 -5.19 -18.10
C ALA A 343 -36.14 -3.87 -17.79
N PRO A 344 -36.00 -2.85 -18.64
CA PRO A 344 -36.75 -1.60 -18.43
C PRO A 344 -38.24 -1.96 -18.36
N ARG A 345 -38.87 -1.58 -17.27
CA ARG A 345 -40.34 -1.67 -17.18
C ARG A 345 -40.93 -0.81 -18.29
N VAL A 346 -41.61 -1.50 -19.25
CA VAL A 346 -42.38 -0.89 -20.32
C VAL A 346 -43.58 -0.15 -19.71
#